data_747be237fd245e3ef33fea19f7743623
#
_entry.id   747be237fd245e3ef33fea19f7743623
#
_cell.length_a   1.000
_cell.length_b   1.000
_cell.length_c   1.000
_cell.angle_alpha   90.00
_cell.angle_beta   90.00
_cell.angle_gamma   90.00
#
_symmetry.space_group_name_H-M   'P 1'
#
loop_
_entity.id
_entity.type
_entity.pdbx_description
1 polymer ?
#
loop_
_entity_poly.entity_id
_entity_poly.type
_entity_poly.pdbx_seq_one_letter_code
_entity_poly.pdbx_strand_id
1 'polypeptide(L)'
;MCSDVFLIELECKNCKLRFNICQKCYRGHVYCSNNCRRQAQLKARRKVQSRYRTSDKGRATHRCYEKMQRMGKTKKTMADESTNTPPLRVILYPIVQNTRPRCSFCGVYGKIVDVFQRR
;
A
#
# COMPACT_ATOMS: atom_id res chain seq x y z
N MET A 1 27.83 -9.71 -23.46
CA MET A 1 26.79 -10.75 -23.22
C MET A 1 25.52 -10.08 -22.76
N CYS A 2 24.54 -9.96 -23.63
CA CYS A 2 23.24 -9.41 -23.26
C CYS A 2 22.46 -10.49 -22.53
N SER A 3 22.44 -10.43 -21.22
CA SER A 3 21.52 -11.26 -20.44
C SER A 3 20.11 -10.79 -20.72
N ASP A 4 19.34 -11.57 -21.45
CA ASP A 4 17.91 -11.30 -21.65
C ASP A 4 17.22 -11.31 -20.28
N VAL A 5 16.83 -10.13 -19.84
CA VAL A 5 16.07 -9.99 -18.59
C VAL A 5 14.60 -10.22 -18.92
N PHE A 6 14.05 -11.26 -18.33
CA PHE A 6 12.63 -11.54 -18.45
C PHE A 6 11.85 -10.82 -17.37
N LEU A 7 10.77 -10.16 -17.79
CA LEU A 7 9.84 -9.45 -16.93
C LEU A 7 8.54 -10.24 -16.80
N ILE A 8 8.06 -10.35 -15.58
CA ILE A 8 6.78 -10.98 -15.26
C ILE A 8 5.76 -9.87 -15.09
N GLU A 9 4.64 -9.93 -15.79
CA GLU A 9 3.53 -9.01 -15.62
C GLU A 9 2.62 -9.51 -14.49
N LEU A 10 2.33 -8.65 -13.52
CA LEU A 10 1.49 -8.93 -12.37
C LEU A 10 0.44 -7.83 -12.19
N GLU A 11 -0.71 -8.22 -11.64
CA GLU A 11 -1.76 -7.28 -11.26
C GLU A 11 -1.67 -6.94 -9.76
N CYS A 12 -1.67 -5.65 -9.45
CA CYS A 12 -1.66 -5.19 -8.07
C CYS A 12 -3.00 -5.46 -7.37
N LYS A 13 -2.99 -6.12 -6.23
CA LYS A 13 -4.22 -6.40 -5.46
C LYS A 13 -4.90 -5.15 -4.91
N ASN A 14 -4.19 -4.04 -4.75
CA ASN A 14 -4.75 -2.81 -4.20
C ASN A 14 -5.30 -1.87 -5.27
N CYS A 15 -4.52 -1.51 -6.28
CA CYS A 15 -4.89 -0.54 -7.32
C CYS A 15 -5.35 -1.17 -8.63
N LYS A 16 -5.23 -2.49 -8.78
CA LYS A 16 -5.58 -3.24 -10.00
C LYS A 16 -4.76 -2.88 -11.24
N LEU A 17 -3.74 -2.08 -11.10
CA LEU A 17 -2.82 -1.75 -12.17
C LEU A 17 -1.84 -2.89 -12.41
N ARG A 18 -1.53 -3.13 -13.67
CA ARG A 18 -0.50 -4.08 -14.07
C ARG A 18 0.88 -3.47 -13.87
N PHE A 19 1.81 -4.26 -13.39
CA PHE A 19 3.20 -3.87 -13.20
C PHE A 19 4.13 -5.00 -13.59
N ASN A 20 5.33 -4.64 -14.00
CA ASN A 20 6.34 -5.57 -14.46
C ASN A 20 7.41 -5.74 -13.38
N ILE A 21 7.83 -6.96 -13.16
CA ILE A 21 8.90 -7.30 -12.22
C ILE A 21 9.86 -8.30 -12.85
N CYS A 22 11.16 -8.10 -12.70
CA CYS A 22 12.16 -9.05 -13.17
C CYS A 22 12.26 -10.27 -12.22
N GLN A 23 12.72 -11.40 -12.75
CA GLN A 23 12.86 -12.62 -11.96
C GLN A 23 13.73 -12.44 -10.71
N LYS A 24 14.78 -11.62 -10.78
CA LYS A 24 15.66 -11.34 -9.63
C LYS A 24 14.95 -10.61 -8.49
N CYS A 25 14.03 -9.69 -8.83
CA CYS A 25 13.26 -8.94 -7.84
C CYS A 25 12.01 -9.68 -7.38
N TYR A 26 11.55 -10.68 -8.11
CA TYR A 26 10.34 -11.41 -7.78
C TYR A 26 10.51 -12.29 -6.53
N ARG A 27 9.85 -11.91 -5.46
CA ARG A 27 9.82 -12.66 -4.19
C ARG A 27 8.39 -12.82 -3.66
N GLY A 28 7.46 -13.14 -4.56
CA GLY A 28 6.04 -13.24 -4.20
C GLY A 28 5.34 -11.88 -4.04
N HIS A 29 5.79 -10.86 -4.76
CA HIS A 29 5.17 -9.53 -4.73
C HIS A 29 3.76 -9.57 -5.34
N VAL A 30 2.79 -9.02 -4.62
CA VAL A 30 1.40 -8.88 -5.04
C VAL A 30 0.95 -7.43 -5.16
N TYR A 31 1.83 -6.49 -4.87
CA TYR A 31 1.60 -5.05 -4.91
C TYR A 31 2.64 -4.37 -5.79
N CYS A 32 2.20 -3.37 -6.57
CA CYS A 32 3.07 -2.63 -7.49
C CYS A 32 4.10 -1.74 -6.77
N SER A 33 3.81 -1.31 -5.55
CA SER A 33 4.67 -0.42 -4.78
C SER A 33 4.49 -0.62 -3.27
N ASN A 34 5.44 -0.10 -2.48
CA ASN A 34 5.34 -0.08 -1.03
C ASN A 34 4.12 0.71 -0.55
N ASN A 35 3.72 1.75 -1.29
CA ASN A 35 2.53 2.53 -0.96
C ASN A 35 1.26 1.68 -1.06
N CYS A 36 1.07 0.94 -2.14
CA CYS A 36 -0.06 0.03 -2.30
C CYS A 36 -0.07 -1.07 -1.23
N ARG A 37 1.09 -1.62 -0.90
CA ARG A 37 1.25 -2.59 0.20
C ARG A 37 0.81 -1.99 1.54
N ARG A 38 1.27 -0.79 1.85
CA ARG A 38 0.92 -0.06 3.08
C ARG A 38 -0.58 0.23 3.17
N GLN A 39 -1.18 0.69 2.09
CA GLN A 39 -2.63 0.94 2.02
C GLN A 39 -3.43 -0.35 2.23
N ALA A 40 -3.03 -1.46 1.61
CA ALA A 40 -3.69 -2.74 1.79
C ALA A 40 -3.59 -3.23 3.26
N GLN A 41 -2.43 -3.06 3.89
CA GLN A 41 -2.25 -3.37 5.31
C GLN A 41 -3.13 -2.49 6.21
N LEU A 42 -3.24 -1.20 5.92
CA LEU A 42 -4.10 -0.29 6.66
C LEU A 42 -5.58 -0.67 6.53
N LYS A 43 -6.03 -1.05 5.33
CA LYS A 43 -7.40 -1.53 5.10
C LYS A 43 -7.67 -2.82 5.89
N ALA A 44 -6.74 -3.77 5.87
CA ALA A 44 -6.85 -5.02 6.64
C ALA A 44 -6.91 -4.74 8.15
N ARG A 45 -6.04 -3.87 8.65
CA ARG A 45 -6.00 -3.46 10.06
C ARG A 45 -7.30 -2.79 10.50
N ARG A 46 -7.84 -1.88 9.69
CA ARG A 46 -9.14 -1.24 9.97
C ARG A 46 -10.27 -2.25 10.04
N LYS A 47 -10.29 -3.24 9.15
CA LYS A 47 -11.30 -4.31 9.14
C LYS A 47 -11.24 -5.15 10.42
N VAL A 48 -10.04 -5.55 10.84
CA VAL A 48 -9.84 -6.30 12.08
C VAL A 48 -10.25 -5.46 13.29
N GLN A 49 -9.83 -4.20 13.32
CA GLN A 49 -10.15 -3.28 14.41
C GLN A 49 -11.66 -2.98 14.51
N SER A 50 -12.35 -2.87 13.38
CA SER A 50 -13.81 -2.73 13.35
C SER A 50 -14.50 -3.95 13.94
N ARG A 51 -14.10 -5.15 13.56
CA ARG A 51 -14.61 -6.40 14.13
C ARG A 51 -14.39 -6.49 15.65
N TYR A 52 -13.21 -6.08 16.11
CA TYR A 52 -12.90 -6.05 17.53
C TYR A 52 -13.80 -5.07 18.29
N ARG A 53 -14.02 -3.87 17.76
CA ARG A 53 -14.88 -2.86 18.39
C ARG A 53 -16.34 -3.29 18.51
N THR A 54 -16.82 -4.11 17.57
CA THR A 54 -18.20 -4.64 17.62
C THR A 54 -18.33 -5.84 18.54
N SER A 55 -17.23 -6.50 18.90
CA SER A 55 -17.24 -7.62 19.83
C SER A 55 -17.51 -7.16 21.27
N ASP A 56 -18.07 -8.05 22.10
CA ASP A 56 -18.38 -7.74 23.52
C ASP A 56 -17.13 -7.38 24.31
N LYS A 57 -16.01 -8.06 24.05
CA LYS A 57 -14.71 -7.75 24.65
C LYS A 57 -14.23 -6.35 24.27
N GLY A 58 -14.35 -5.98 22.99
CA GLY A 58 -13.97 -4.66 22.51
C GLY A 58 -14.82 -3.56 23.10
N ARG A 59 -16.14 -3.77 23.22
CA ARG A 59 -17.07 -2.82 23.86
C ARG A 59 -16.75 -2.63 25.34
N ALA A 60 -16.48 -3.72 26.06
CA ALA A 60 -16.13 -3.65 27.47
C ALA A 60 -14.82 -2.90 27.71
N THR A 61 -13.80 -3.18 26.89
CA THR A 61 -12.50 -2.48 26.95
C THR A 61 -12.67 -0.99 26.66
N HIS A 62 -13.46 -0.63 25.65
CA HIS A 62 -13.71 0.77 25.27
C HIS A 62 -14.43 1.52 26.41
N ARG A 63 -15.46 0.93 27.01
CA ARG A 63 -16.16 1.52 28.18
C ARG A 63 -15.22 1.75 29.36
N CYS A 64 -14.37 0.76 29.65
CA CYS A 64 -13.38 0.90 30.71
C CYS A 64 -12.40 2.05 30.44
N TYR A 65 -11.90 2.15 29.21
CA TYR A 65 -10.99 3.22 28.79
C TYR A 65 -11.64 4.61 28.86
N GLU A 66 -12.87 4.74 28.38
CA GLU A 66 -13.63 6.00 28.48
C GLU A 66 -13.86 6.40 29.94
N LYS A 67 -14.20 5.45 30.81
CA LYS A 67 -14.36 5.68 32.23
C LYS A 67 -13.06 6.20 32.85
N MET A 68 -11.93 5.58 32.54
CA MET A 68 -10.61 6.03 33.00
C MET A 68 -10.27 7.42 32.48
N GLN A 69 -10.57 7.71 31.22
CA GLN A 69 -10.34 9.04 30.66
C GLN A 69 -11.19 10.13 31.32
N ARG A 70 -12.45 9.82 31.63
CA ARG A 70 -13.33 10.76 32.35
C ARG A 70 -12.85 11.03 33.78
N MET A 71 -12.30 10.02 34.45
CA MET A 71 -11.71 10.17 35.78
C MET A 71 -10.36 10.89 35.77
N GLY A 72 -9.56 10.72 34.69
CA GLY A 72 -8.20 11.27 34.53
C GLY A 72 -8.11 12.57 33.75
N LYS A 73 -9.17 13.37 33.61
CA LYS A 73 -9.14 14.64 32.90
C LYS A 73 -8.33 15.69 33.68
N THR A 74 -7.04 15.56 33.70
CA THR A 74 -6.14 16.73 33.72
C THR A 74 -6.22 17.37 32.33
N LYS A 75 -6.54 18.64 32.31
CA LYS A 75 -6.61 19.50 31.13
C LYS A 75 -5.34 19.35 30.30
N LYS A 76 -5.35 18.50 29.28
CA LYS A 76 -4.37 18.55 28.23
C LYS A 76 -4.87 19.62 27.26
N THR A 77 -4.30 20.81 27.35
CA THR A 77 -4.46 21.88 26.36
C THR A 77 -4.27 21.27 24.98
N MET A 78 -5.27 21.40 24.14
CA MET A 78 -5.18 21.02 22.74
C MET A 78 -4.08 21.87 22.11
N ALA A 79 -2.96 21.23 21.80
CA ALA A 79 -1.99 21.81 20.90
C ALA A 79 -2.65 21.93 19.52
N ASP A 80 -2.59 23.13 18.94
CA ASP A 80 -3.10 23.44 17.62
C ASP A 80 -2.67 22.39 16.61
N GLU A 81 -3.65 21.70 16.08
CA GLU A 81 -3.49 20.84 14.93
C GLU A 81 -3.35 21.75 13.71
N SER A 82 -2.11 22.15 13.44
CA SER A 82 -1.81 22.77 12.16
C SER A 82 -2.04 21.74 11.07
N THR A 83 -3.15 21.86 10.38
CA THR A 83 -3.47 21.13 9.18
C THR A 83 -2.50 21.51 8.08
N ASN A 84 -1.32 20.93 8.11
CA ASN A 84 -0.42 20.91 6.98
C ASN A 84 -0.96 19.93 5.93
N THR A 85 -1.99 20.35 5.22
CA THR A 85 -2.34 19.73 3.97
C THR A 85 -1.27 20.13 2.95
N PRO A 86 -0.44 19.20 2.50
CA PRO A 86 0.51 19.52 1.44
C PRO A 86 -0.29 19.95 0.20
N PRO A 87 0.11 21.02 -0.48
CA PRO A 87 -0.56 21.44 -1.69
C PRO A 87 -0.54 20.28 -2.69
N LEU A 88 -1.70 19.96 -3.23
CA LEU A 88 -1.82 19.00 -4.32
C LEU A 88 -0.98 19.50 -5.50
N ARG A 89 0.28 19.10 -5.54
CA ARG A 89 1.09 19.22 -6.74
C ARG A 89 0.48 18.27 -7.77
N VAL A 90 -0.27 18.83 -8.67
CA VAL A 90 -0.63 18.14 -9.91
C VAL A 90 0.67 17.93 -10.67
N ILE A 91 1.27 16.77 -10.47
CA ILE A 91 2.42 16.36 -11.26
C ILE A 91 1.83 15.93 -12.61
N LEU A 92 1.88 16.83 -13.57
CA LEU A 92 1.66 16.50 -14.97
C LEU A 92 2.83 15.61 -15.40
N TYR A 93 2.62 14.29 -15.32
CA TYR A 93 3.58 13.37 -15.92
C TYR A 93 3.53 13.55 -17.44
N PRO A 94 4.64 13.87 -18.11
CA PRO A 94 4.67 13.83 -19.54
C PRO A 94 4.31 12.42 -19.98
N ILE A 95 3.34 12.28 -20.85
CA ILE A 95 2.99 11.02 -21.49
C ILE A 95 4.18 10.65 -22.37
N VAL A 96 5.10 9.90 -21.81
CA VAL A 96 6.22 9.35 -22.54
C VAL A 96 5.69 8.15 -23.34
N GLN A 97 5.27 8.43 -24.55
CA GLN A 97 4.99 7.41 -25.55
C GLN A 97 6.30 6.68 -25.86
N ASN A 98 6.28 5.35 -25.84
CA ASN A 98 7.40 4.44 -26.13
C ASN A 98 8.41 4.18 -25.02
N THR A 99 7.97 3.90 -23.81
CA THR A 99 8.86 3.31 -22.82
C THR A 99 8.91 1.79 -22.97
N ARG A 100 10.10 1.26 -23.22
CA ARG A 100 10.34 -0.17 -23.13
C ARG A 100 9.91 -0.69 -21.76
N PRO A 101 9.32 -1.90 -21.66
CA PRO A 101 8.91 -2.45 -20.37
C PRO A 101 10.11 -2.55 -19.44
N ARG A 102 9.93 -2.09 -18.22
CA ARG A 102 10.97 -2.08 -17.19
C ARG A 102 10.43 -2.65 -15.87
N CYS A 103 11.34 -3.20 -15.07
CA CYS A 103 11.01 -3.64 -13.73
C CYS A 103 10.63 -2.46 -12.83
N SER A 104 9.51 -2.53 -12.13
CA SER A 104 9.02 -1.48 -11.22
C SER A 104 9.89 -1.32 -9.96
N PHE A 105 10.75 -2.28 -9.65
CA PHE A 105 11.59 -2.28 -8.44
C PHE A 105 13.03 -1.87 -8.70
N CYS A 106 13.70 -2.45 -9.69
CA CYS A 106 15.11 -2.16 -10.00
C CYS A 106 15.32 -1.30 -11.26
N GLY A 107 14.25 -1.07 -12.04
CA GLY A 107 14.31 -0.24 -13.23
C GLY A 107 14.96 -0.89 -14.46
N VAL A 108 15.39 -2.15 -14.39
CA VAL A 108 16.01 -2.85 -15.52
C VAL A 108 14.98 -3.09 -16.61
N TYR A 109 15.39 -2.81 -17.87
CA TYR A 109 14.57 -3.08 -19.05
C TYR A 109 14.65 -4.57 -19.43
N GLY A 110 13.54 -5.12 -19.90
CA GLY A 110 13.48 -6.53 -20.32
C GLY A 110 12.30 -6.82 -21.23
N LYS A 111 12.18 -8.09 -21.60
CA LYS A 111 11.04 -8.60 -22.38
C LYS A 111 9.97 -9.13 -21.44
N ILE A 112 8.70 -8.79 -21.69
CA ILE A 112 7.57 -9.32 -20.92
C ILE A 112 7.36 -10.78 -21.32
N VAL A 113 7.29 -11.66 -20.33
CA VAL A 113 6.93 -13.06 -20.50
C VAL A 113 5.61 -13.32 -19.77
N ASP A 114 4.60 -13.73 -20.50
CA ASP A 114 3.33 -14.16 -19.94
C ASP A 114 3.51 -15.49 -19.21
N VAL A 115 3.53 -15.43 -17.90
CA VAL A 115 3.65 -16.63 -17.04
C VAL A 115 2.36 -17.46 -17.02
N PHE A 116 1.26 -16.88 -17.52
CA PHE A 116 -0.06 -17.51 -17.45
C PHE A 116 -0.36 -18.56 -18.54
N GLN A 117 0.58 -18.91 -19.41
CA GLN A 117 0.41 -20.01 -20.37
C GLN A 117 0.93 -21.35 -19.85
N ARG A 118 0.85 -21.63 -18.56
CA ARG A 118 0.98 -23.02 -18.08
C ARG A 118 -0.39 -23.57 -17.78
N ARG A 119 -0.89 -24.34 -18.75
CA ARG A 119 -1.94 -25.32 -18.51
C ARG A 119 -1.40 -26.41 -17.57
#